data_66ebf1e1092d3fa4f026d62f3e588b03
#
_entry.id   66ebf1e1092d3fa4f026d62f3e588b03
#
_cell.length_a   1.000
_cell.length_b   1.000
_cell.length_c   1.000
_cell.angle_alpha   90.00
_cell.angle_beta   90.00
_cell.angle_gamma   90.00
#
_symmetry.space_group_name_H-M   'P 1'
#
loop_
_entity.id
_entity.type
_entity.pdbx_description
1 polymer ?
#
loop_
_entity_poly.entity_id
_entity_poly.type
_entity_poly.pdbx_seq_one_letter_code
_entity_poly.pdbx_strand_id
1 'polypeptide(L)'
;MKKARRGEDLNLRLVSSLLVVVAEGHFGRAADRLFVTAPALSQQIRRLEEQVGVELVDRSSHPVVLTAAGEVFVADARPALEFAVRAMNGLDALERRRARRLRIGFINGAAGSLGRAAIDSLHAEVELVQLDWSQQVSAVASATVDAAFVRPPLPVLDGVVLERIGVEPRVVALPRGHRLAGRTSIEISEIDGTVQVSSDGAPPEWVKWWSVDPRPSGVPVRYGPSVRTMDEALEVVANGRAVVITAATIAEYYTRSDISFVRISDIEQCSIDLCTREGDSSPAVIELRKAVSALGADR
;
A
#
# COMPACT_ATOMS: atom_id res chain seq x y z
N MET A 1 7.98 -1.72 46.96
CA MET A 1 7.31 -1.39 45.70
C MET A 1 7.93 -2.26 44.60
N LYS A 2 7.20 -3.25 44.09
CA LYS A 2 7.64 -4.06 42.94
C LYS A 2 7.74 -3.11 41.74
N LYS A 3 8.95 -2.89 41.18
CA LYS A 3 9.11 -2.32 39.83
C LYS A 3 8.35 -3.27 38.90
N ALA A 4 7.15 -2.87 38.49
CA ALA A 4 6.45 -3.56 37.41
C ALA A 4 7.41 -3.70 36.23
N ARG A 5 7.43 -4.88 35.59
CA ARG A 5 8.17 -5.11 34.36
C ARG A 5 7.45 -4.30 33.27
N ARG A 6 7.91 -3.06 33.07
CA ARG A 6 7.23 -2.02 32.27
C ARG A 6 6.80 -2.46 30.86
N GLY A 7 7.33 -3.56 30.34
CA GLY A 7 6.99 -4.05 29.01
C GLY A 7 5.93 -5.15 28.99
N GLU A 8 5.77 -5.92 30.08
CA GLU A 8 4.82 -7.06 30.12
C GLU A 8 3.34 -6.62 30.15
N ASP A 9 3.07 -5.40 30.63
CA ASP A 9 1.72 -4.86 30.75
C ASP A 9 1.37 -3.86 29.62
N LEU A 10 2.21 -3.72 28.57
CA LEU A 10 1.98 -2.77 27.49
C LEU A 10 0.70 -3.12 26.72
N ASN A 11 -0.24 -2.20 26.72
CA ASN A 11 -1.51 -2.36 26.00
C ASN A 11 -1.36 -1.97 24.53
N LEU A 12 -1.22 -2.98 23.64
CA LEU A 12 -1.04 -2.78 22.20
C LEU A 12 -2.19 -2.02 21.52
N ARG A 13 -3.41 -2.07 22.10
CA ARG A 13 -4.54 -1.27 21.59
C ARG A 13 -4.29 0.24 21.78
N LEU A 14 -3.69 0.62 22.89
CA LEU A 14 -3.32 2.02 23.11
C LEU A 14 -2.17 2.45 22.19
N VAL A 15 -1.23 1.55 21.92
CA VAL A 15 -0.16 1.79 20.92
C VAL A 15 -0.77 2.02 19.55
N SER A 16 -1.71 1.17 19.11
CA SER A 16 -2.43 1.34 17.84
C SER A 16 -3.13 2.70 17.76
N SER A 17 -3.80 3.12 18.85
CA SER A 17 -4.45 4.44 18.92
C SER A 17 -3.44 5.58 18.76
N LEU A 18 -2.27 5.50 19.40
CA LEU A 18 -1.20 6.48 19.24
C LEU A 18 -0.73 6.60 17.79
N LEU A 19 -0.49 5.46 17.14
CA LEU A 19 -0.02 5.45 15.74
C LEU A 19 -1.02 6.10 14.78
N VAL A 20 -2.33 5.92 15.03
CA VAL A 20 -3.38 6.58 14.23
C VAL A 20 -3.41 8.09 14.50
N VAL A 21 -3.26 8.54 15.75
CA VAL A 21 -3.20 9.98 16.08
C VAL A 21 -2.03 10.66 15.36
N VAL A 22 -0.86 10.02 15.36
CA VAL A 22 0.34 10.56 14.69
C VAL A 22 0.16 10.60 13.18
N ALA A 23 -0.40 9.55 12.59
CA ALA A 23 -0.65 9.48 11.14
C ALA A 23 -1.66 10.54 10.66
N GLU A 24 -2.70 10.81 11.46
CA GLU A 24 -3.71 11.82 11.12
C GLU A 24 -3.27 13.25 11.49
N GLY A 25 -2.31 13.40 12.40
CA GLY A 25 -1.86 14.68 12.94
C GLY A 25 -2.97 15.48 13.67
N HIS A 26 -4.14 14.85 13.92
CA HIS A 26 -5.29 15.52 14.51
C HIS A 26 -6.19 14.54 15.27
N PHE A 27 -6.45 14.79 16.54
CA PHE A 27 -7.27 13.91 17.39
C PHE A 27 -8.69 13.67 16.85
N GLY A 28 -9.33 14.68 16.26
CA GLY A 28 -10.67 14.54 15.67
C GLY A 28 -10.68 13.54 14.52
N ARG A 29 -9.81 13.74 13.50
CA ARG A 29 -9.70 12.82 12.36
C ARG A 29 -9.31 11.40 12.79
N ALA A 30 -8.39 11.29 13.73
CA ALA A 30 -7.99 10.00 14.29
C ALA A 30 -9.16 9.31 15.01
N ALA A 31 -9.98 10.06 15.76
CA ALA A 31 -11.15 9.53 16.45
C ALA A 31 -12.21 9.04 15.46
N ASP A 32 -12.49 9.81 14.39
CA ASP A 32 -13.40 9.42 13.31
C ASP A 32 -12.92 8.11 12.65
N ARG A 33 -11.61 8.02 12.36
CA ARG A 33 -11.02 6.82 11.77
C ARG A 33 -11.09 5.58 12.67
N LEU A 34 -11.01 5.78 13.99
CA LEU A 34 -11.10 4.71 14.99
C LEU A 34 -12.53 4.44 15.47
N PHE A 35 -13.52 5.16 14.94
CA PHE A 35 -14.92 5.06 15.36
C PHE A 35 -15.12 5.27 16.88
N VAL A 36 -14.40 6.24 17.45
CA VAL A 36 -14.49 6.65 18.86
C VAL A 36 -14.68 8.16 18.96
N THR A 37 -14.98 8.66 20.15
CA THR A 37 -15.03 10.12 20.39
C THR A 37 -13.63 10.69 20.65
N ALA A 38 -13.36 11.93 20.22
CA ALA A 38 -12.08 12.59 20.45
C ALA A 38 -11.69 12.66 21.95
N PRO A 39 -12.60 12.91 22.92
CA PRO A 39 -12.27 12.80 24.35
C PRO A 39 -11.85 11.40 24.76
N ALA A 40 -12.52 10.35 24.26
CA ALA A 40 -12.17 8.95 24.58
C ALA A 40 -10.78 8.61 24.04
N LEU A 41 -10.48 9.01 22.79
CA LEU A 41 -9.15 8.82 22.21
C LEU A 41 -8.07 9.57 22.99
N SER A 42 -8.32 10.82 23.36
CA SER A 42 -7.39 11.60 24.19
C SER A 42 -7.12 10.93 25.54
N GLN A 43 -8.14 10.31 26.16
CA GLN A 43 -7.97 9.55 27.38
C GLN A 43 -7.17 8.26 27.17
N GLN A 44 -7.34 7.58 26.03
CA GLN A 44 -6.52 6.40 25.68
C GLN A 44 -5.04 6.77 25.58
N ILE A 45 -4.72 7.87 24.91
CA ILE A 45 -3.33 8.32 24.80
C ILE A 45 -2.75 8.71 26.17
N ARG A 46 -3.50 9.43 27.00
CA ARG A 46 -3.06 9.75 28.38
C ARG A 46 -2.76 8.49 29.19
N ARG A 47 -3.61 7.46 29.12
CA ARG A 47 -3.37 6.17 29.79
C ARG A 47 -2.09 5.50 29.34
N LEU A 48 -1.77 5.59 28.03
CA LEU A 48 -0.51 5.08 27.52
C LEU A 48 0.66 5.88 28.08
N GLU A 49 0.59 7.22 28.07
CA GLU A 49 1.61 8.12 28.63
C GLU A 49 1.82 7.90 30.13
N GLU A 50 0.73 7.69 30.90
CA GLU A 50 0.79 7.32 32.32
C GLU A 50 1.48 5.95 32.52
N GLN A 51 1.21 4.97 31.64
CA GLN A 51 1.81 3.64 31.70
C GLN A 51 3.32 3.69 31.42
N VAL A 52 3.77 4.48 30.44
CA VAL A 52 5.20 4.63 30.11
C VAL A 52 5.90 5.68 30.96
N GLY A 53 5.14 6.60 31.58
CA GLY A 53 5.64 7.60 32.51
C GLY A 53 6.20 8.86 31.86
N VAL A 54 5.91 9.09 30.58
CA VAL A 54 6.34 10.26 29.82
C VAL A 54 5.29 10.64 28.77
N GLU A 55 5.23 11.91 28.38
CA GLU A 55 4.39 12.38 27.27
C GLU A 55 4.99 11.91 25.94
N LEU A 56 4.15 11.32 25.07
CA LEU A 56 4.54 10.78 23.77
C LEU A 56 4.13 11.69 22.62
N VAL A 57 3.14 12.57 22.81
CA VAL A 57 2.65 13.50 21.80
C VAL A 57 2.73 14.94 22.27
N ASP A 58 3.17 15.81 21.38
CA ASP A 58 3.07 17.25 21.58
C ASP A 58 1.69 17.74 21.14
N ARG A 59 0.86 18.08 22.12
CA ARG A 59 -0.52 18.55 21.91
C ARG A 59 -0.60 20.04 21.58
N SER A 60 0.49 20.77 21.75
CA SER A 60 0.57 22.22 21.44
C SER A 60 0.83 22.45 19.96
N SER A 61 1.43 21.48 19.28
CA SER A 61 1.73 21.53 17.85
C SER A 61 0.49 21.25 16.98
N HIS A 62 0.39 21.92 15.84
CA HIS A 62 -0.62 21.71 14.82
C HIS A 62 0.09 21.59 13.45
N PRO A 63 0.20 20.39 12.84
CA PRO A 63 -0.38 19.11 13.28
C PRO A 63 0.24 18.57 14.59
N VAL A 64 -0.49 17.67 15.25
CA VAL A 64 0.00 16.92 16.43
C VAL A 64 1.17 16.04 15.98
N VAL A 65 2.28 16.13 16.71
CA VAL A 65 3.51 15.39 16.42
C VAL A 65 3.97 14.58 17.62
N LEU A 66 4.88 13.65 17.42
CA LEU A 66 5.56 12.95 18.52
C LEU A 66 6.51 13.89 19.27
N THR A 67 6.65 13.66 20.57
CA THR A 67 7.79 14.17 21.35
C THR A 67 9.03 13.33 21.02
N ALA A 68 10.23 13.77 21.42
CA ALA A 68 11.45 12.97 21.31
C ALA A 68 11.31 11.60 22.01
N ALA A 69 10.61 11.54 23.16
CA ALA A 69 10.30 10.29 23.84
C ALA A 69 9.29 9.44 23.03
N GLY A 70 8.33 10.10 22.39
CA GLY A 70 7.38 9.44 21.49
C GLY A 70 8.04 8.81 20.28
N GLU A 71 9.01 9.47 19.66
CA GLU A 71 9.79 8.92 18.54
C GLU A 71 10.55 7.65 18.96
N VAL A 72 11.26 7.70 20.07
CA VAL A 72 11.97 6.52 20.62
C VAL A 72 10.99 5.39 20.94
N PHE A 73 9.86 5.71 21.58
CA PHE A 73 8.86 4.70 21.92
C PHE A 73 8.24 4.06 20.69
N VAL A 74 7.83 4.84 19.70
CA VAL A 74 7.16 4.34 18.49
C VAL A 74 8.10 3.52 17.61
N ALA A 75 9.41 3.81 17.62
CA ALA A 75 10.40 3.03 16.85
C ALA A 75 10.35 1.53 17.18
N ASP A 76 10.15 1.17 18.45
CA ASP A 76 10.05 -0.22 18.90
C ASP A 76 8.61 -0.71 19.08
N ALA A 77 7.69 0.16 19.48
CA ALA A 77 6.30 -0.22 19.74
C ALA A 77 5.52 -0.55 18.44
N ARG A 78 5.86 0.09 17.32
CA ARG A 78 5.28 -0.22 16.01
C ARG A 78 5.62 -1.66 15.56
N PRO A 79 6.91 -2.08 15.50
CA PRO A 79 7.24 -3.47 15.21
C PRO A 79 6.61 -4.48 16.18
N ALA A 80 6.53 -4.17 17.47
CA ALA A 80 5.89 -5.04 18.46
C ALA A 80 4.41 -5.26 18.15
N LEU A 81 3.68 -4.20 17.78
CA LEU A 81 2.29 -4.30 17.34
C LEU A 81 2.16 -5.13 16.06
N GLU A 82 3.05 -4.92 15.09
CA GLU A 82 3.08 -5.69 13.83
C GLU A 82 3.33 -7.18 14.08
N PHE A 83 4.23 -7.53 15.00
CA PHE A 83 4.46 -8.91 15.42
C PHE A 83 3.23 -9.54 16.08
N ALA A 84 2.52 -8.79 16.93
CA ALA A 84 1.30 -9.29 17.57
C ALA A 84 0.18 -9.53 16.53
N VAL A 85 0.00 -8.61 15.58
CA VAL A 85 -0.93 -8.77 14.46
C VAL A 85 -0.55 -9.99 13.61
N ARG A 86 0.74 -10.15 13.29
CA ARG A 86 1.23 -11.30 12.53
C ARG A 86 0.97 -12.62 13.26
N ALA A 87 1.14 -12.66 14.57
CA ALA A 87 0.87 -13.87 15.35
C ALA A 87 -0.61 -14.29 15.25
N MET A 88 -1.55 -13.35 15.37
CA MET A 88 -2.98 -13.62 15.22
C MET A 88 -3.34 -14.04 13.79
N ASN A 89 -2.88 -13.31 12.80
CA ASN A 89 -3.11 -13.64 11.39
C ASN A 89 -2.50 -14.99 11.00
N GLY A 90 -1.40 -15.40 11.64
CA GLY A 90 -0.79 -16.71 11.45
C GLY A 90 -1.70 -17.87 11.83
N LEU A 91 -2.52 -17.70 12.86
CA LEU A 91 -3.54 -18.68 13.24
C LEU A 91 -4.64 -18.79 12.18
N ASP A 92 -5.13 -17.64 11.71
CA ASP A 92 -6.13 -17.59 10.64
C ASP A 92 -5.57 -18.18 9.33
N ALA A 93 -4.30 -17.93 9.01
CA ALA A 93 -3.63 -18.53 7.86
C ALA A 93 -3.52 -20.05 7.98
N LEU A 94 -3.27 -20.57 9.17
CA LEU A 94 -3.25 -22.02 9.41
C LEU A 94 -4.64 -22.65 9.16
N GLU A 95 -5.71 -21.99 9.59
CA GLU A 95 -7.07 -22.45 9.34
C GLU A 95 -7.42 -22.40 7.84
N ARG A 96 -7.05 -21.33 7.15
CA ARG A 96 -7.22 -21.24 5.68
C ARG A 96 -6.49 -22.38 4.96
N ARG A 97 -5.26 -22.69 5.35
CA ARG A 97 -4.49 -23.83 4.77
C ARG A 97 -5.22 -25.16 4.94
N ARG A 98 -5.75 -25.42 6.15
CA ARG A 98 -6.52 -26.65 6.44
C ARG A 98 -7.79 -26.73 5.58
N ALA A 99 -8.44 -25.61 5.35
CA ALA A 99 -9.66 -25.52 4.54
C ALA A 99 -9.39 -25.46 3.04
N ARG A 100 -8.12 -25.52 2.59
CA ARG A 100 -7.70 -25.29 1.20
C ARG A 100 -8.19 -23.96 0.63
N ARG A 101 -8.18 -22.92 1.45
CA ARG A 101 -8.47 -21.54 1.07
C ARG A 101 -7.18 -20.77 0.88
N LEU A 102 -7.19 -19.86 -0.08
CA LEU A 102 -6.07 -18.97 -0.38
C LEU A 102 -6.59 -17.53 -0.43
N ARG A 103 -6.03 -16.67 0.39
CA ARG A 103 -6.33 -15.24 0.36
C ARG A 103 -5.25 -14.51 -0.42
N ILE A 104 -5.63 -13.92 -1.57
CA ILE A 104 -4.71 -13.22 -2.48
C ILE A 104 -4.98 -11.73 -2.43
N GLY A 105 -3.97 -10.96 -2.03
CA GLY A 105 -3.98 -9.51 -2.09
C GLY A 105 -3.74 -8.98 -3.49
N PHE A 106 -4.31 -7.84 -3.82
CA PHE A 106 -4.04 -7.16 -5.08
C PHE A 106 -4.19 -5.64 -4.95
N ILE A 107 -3.45 -4.93 -5.77
CA ILE A 107 -3.68 -3.53 -6.08
C ILE A 107 -4.11 -3.41 -7.54
N ASN A 108 -5.07 -2.55 -7.86
CA ASN A 108 -5.34 -2.08 -9.22
C ASN A 108 -5.37 -3.18 -10.28
N GLY A 109 -6.47 -3.91 -10.41
CA GLY A 109 -6.65 -4.89 -11.47
C GLY A 109 -5.78 -6.15 -11.34
N ALA A 110 -5.22 -6.42 -10.16
CA ALA A 110 -4.34 -7.56 -9.88
C ALA A 110 -3.17 -7.66 -10.91
N ALA A 111 -2.87 -8.85 -11.38
CA ALA A 111 -1.86 -9.10 -12.41
C ALA A 111 -2.50 -9.19 -13.82
N GLY A 112 -3.60 -8.50 -14.04
CA GLY A 112 -4.28 -8.53 -15.32
C GLY A 112 -4.79 -9.91 -15.71
N SER A 113 -4.67 -10.24 -17.00
CA SER A 113 -5.05 -11.57 -17.54
C SER A 113 -4.18 -12.69 -16.96
N LEU A 114 -2.90 -12.41 -16.64
CA LEU A 114 -1.98 -13.40 -16.05
C LEU A 114 -2.43 -13.82 -14.66
N GLY A 115 -2.74 -12.86 -13.78
CA GLY A 115 -3.21 -13.18 -12.44
C GLY A 115 -4.53 -13.92 -12.45
N ARG A 116 -5.45 -13.55 -13.34
CA ARG A 116 -6.72 -14.25 -13.52
C ARG A 116 -6.50 -15.70 -13.97
N ALA A 117 -5.72 -15.91 -15.02
CA ALA A 117 -5.43 -17.25 -15.52
C ALA A 117 -4.74 -18.14 -14.46
N ALA A 118 -3.82 -17.57 -13.67
CA ALA A 118 -3.19 -18.29 -12.58
C ALA A 118 -4.22 -18.68 -11.51
N ILE A 119 -5.09 -17.74 -11.09
CA ILE A 119 -6.14 -17.99 -10.10
C ILE A 119 -7.14 -19.04 -10.57
N ASP A 120 -7.59 -18.96 -11.83
CA ASP A 120 -8.56 -19.89 -12.42
C ASP A 120 -8.01 -21.32 -12.52
N SER A 121 -6.69 -21.50 -12.52
CA SER A 121 -6.04 -22.82 -12.55
C SER A 121 -5.90 -23.49 -11.18
N LEU A 122 -6.22 -22.78 -10.08
CA LEU A 122 -6.02 -23.29 -8.72
C LEU A 122 -7.16 -24.23 -8.30
N HIS A 123 -6.81 -25.26 -7.52
CA HIS A 123 -7.77 -26.15 -6.88
C HIS A 123 -8.19 -25.67 -5.48
N ALA A 124 -7.74 -24.50 -5.07
CA ALA A 124 -8.09 -23.87 -3.79
C ALA A 124 -9.26 -22.90 -3.97
N GLU A 125 -10.06 -22.72 -2.91
CA GLU A 125 -11.03 -21.63 -2.84
C GLU A 125 -10.25 -20.30 -2.65
N VAL A 126 -10.40 -19.34 -3.57
CA VAL A 126 -9.65 -18.08 -3.58
C VAL A 126 -10.53 -16.94 -3.08
N GLU A 127 -10.05 -16.24 -2.06
CA GLU A 127 -10.59 -14.96 -1.61
C GLU A 127 -9.66 -13.83 -2.11
N LEU A 128 -10.21 -12.88 -2.85
CA LEU A 128 -9.47 -11.71 -3.34
C LEU A 128 -9.64 -10.53 -2.38
N VAL A 129 -8.52 -9.93 -1.96
CA VAL A 129 -8.49 -8.81 -1.03
C VAL A 129 -7.84 -7.61 -1.71
N GLN A 130 -8.60 -6.54 -1.87
CA GLN A 130 -8.04 -5.28 -2.35
C GLN A 130 -7.16 -4.66 -1.26
N LEU A 131 -5.95 -4.32 -1.64
CA LEU A 131 -4.96 -3.65 -0.79
C LEU A 131 -4.82 -2.18 -1.23
N ASP A 132 -4.56 -1.31 -0.29
CA ASP A 132 -4.07 0.02 -0.65
C ASP A 132 -2.56 -0.01 -0.99
N TRP A 133 -2.05 1.10 -1.53
CA TRP A 133 -0.69 1.14 -2.06
C TRP A 133 0.39 0.95 -1.00
N SER A 134 0.07 1.20 0.27
CA SER A 134 0.99 1.00 1.40
C SER A 134 1.09 -0.46 1.86
N GLN A 135 0.12 -1.30 1.50
CA GLN A 135 -0.06 -2.64 2.08
C GLN A 135 0.54 -3.77 1.23
N GLN A 136 1.06 -3.47 0.05
CA GLN A 136 1.45 -4.46 -0.95
C GLN A 136 2.32 -5.60 -0.40
N VAL A 137 3.35 -5.29 0.37
CA VAL A 137 4.28 -6.27 0.95
C VAL A 137 3.92 -6.59 2.40
N SER A 138 3.52 -5.57 3.17
CA SER A 138 3.23 -5.74 4.60
C SER A 138 2.05 -6.67 4.86
N ALA A 139 1.04 -6.71 3.96
CA ALA A 139 -0.09 -7.63 4.10
C ALA A 139 0.33 -9.11 3.98
N VAL A 140 1.34 -9.42 3.15
CA VAL A 140 1.92 -10.77 3.04
C VAL A 140 2.80 -11.06 4.25
N ALA A 141 3.69 -10.13 4.62
CA ALA A 141 4.57 -10.26 5.77
C ALA A 141 3.81 -10.49 7.08
N SER A 142 2.67 -9.81 7.25
CA SER A 142 1.79 -9.94 8.42
C SER A 142 0.82 -11.12 8.35
N ALA A 143 0.85 -11.94 7.29
CA ALA A 143 -0.10 -13.03 7.04
C ALA A 143 -1.59 -12.60 6.94
N THR A 144 -1.87 -11.32 6.71
CA THR A 144 -3.21 -10.82 6.38
C THR A 144 -3.72 -11.44 5.09
N VAL A 145 -2.81 -11.61 4.10
CA VAL A 145 -3.02 -12.38 2.88
C VAL A 145 -1.93 -13.46 2.74
N ASP A 146 -2.18 -14.48 1.95
CA ASP A 146 -1.23 -15.58 1.75
C ASP A 146 -0.24 -15.29 0.62
N ALA A 147 -0.68 -14.54 -0.37
CA ALA A 147 0.11 -14.02 -1.49
C ALA A 147 -0.45 -12.67 -1.93
N ALA A 148 0.30 -11.90 -2.70
CA ALA A 148 -0.22 -10.67 -3.30
C ALA A 148 0.40 -10.43 -4.69
N PHE A 149 -0.41 -9.91 -5.62
CA PHE A 149 0.09 -9.32 -6.84
C PHE A 149 0.44 -7.85 -6.57
N VAL A 150 1.69 -7.50 -6.79
CA VAL A 150 2.27 -6.22 -6.38
C VAL A 150 2.99 -5.50 -7.52
N ARG A 151 3.24 -4.22 -7.33
CA ARG A 151 3.87 -3.34 -8.31
C ARG A 151 5.13 -2.69 -7.74
N PRO A 152 6.32 -3.23 -8.01
CA PRO A 152 7.59 -2.61 -7.64
C PRO A 152 7.79 -1.20 -8.24
N PRO A 153 8.78 -0.44 -7.71
CA PRO A 153 9.73 -0.82 -6.67
C PRO A 153 9.07 -0.81 -5.29
N LEU A 154 9.40 -1.80 -4.46
CA LEU A 154 8.82 -1.96 -3.12
C LEU A 154 9.94 -2.17 -2.10
N PRO A 155 9.74 -1.77 -0.85
CA PRO A 155 10.71 -2.04 0.19
C PRO A 155 10.89 -3.56 0.37
N VAL A 156 12.13 -3.99 0.52
CA VAL A 156 12.44 -5.37 0.89
C VAL A 156 12.12 -5.54 2.36
N LEU A 157 11.22 -6.47 2.67
CA LEU A 157 10.91 -6.86 4.04
C LEU A 157 11.41 -8.28 4.27
N ASP A 158 11.98 -8.51 5.45
CA ASP A 158 12.42 -9.85 5.84
C ASP A 158 11.25 -10.84 5.82
N GLY A 159 11.54 -12.05 5.35
CA GLY A 159 10.58 -13.14 5.31
C GLY A 159 9.56 -13.07 4.17
N VAL A 160 9.77 -12.23 3.16
CA VAL A 160 8.98 -12.24 1.91
C VAL A 160 9.87 -12.33 0.67
N VAL A 161 9.33 -12.90 -0.39
CA VAL A 161 9.98 -13.05 -1.69
C VAL A 161 9.11 -12.41 -2.76
N LEU A 162 9.73 -11.68 -3.67
CA LEU A 162 9.12 -11.12 -4.86
C LEU A 162 9.59 -11.89 -6.09
N GLU A 163 8.66 -12.46 -6.84
CA GLU A 163 8.92 -13.15 -8.10
C GLU A 163 8.31 -12.34 -9.24
N ARG A 164 9.15 -11.84 -10.15
CA ARG A 164 8.66 -11.12 -11.33
C ARG A 164 7.89 -12.06 -12.26
N ILE A 165 6.67 -11.65 -12.60
CA ILE A 165 5.78 -12.45 -13.46
C ILE A 165 5.51 -11.80 -14.81
N GLY A 166 5.83 -10.52 -14.95
CA GLY A 166 5.70 -9.82 -16.22
C GLY A 166 6.15 -8.37 -16.14
N VAL A 167 6.18 -7.73 -17.30
CA VAL A 167 6.44 -6.30 -17.46
C VAL A 167 5.42 -5.71 -18.42
N GLU A 168 5.10 -4.44 -18.24
CA GLU A 168 4.17 -3.74 -19.10
C GLU A 168 4.51 -2.26 -19.23
N PRO A 169 4.09 -1.58 -20.31
CA PRO A 169 4.27 -0.15 -20.46
C PRO A 169 3.57 0.64 -19.35
N ARG A 170 4.07 1.83 -19.08
CA ARG A 170 3.38 2.81 -18.25
C ARG A 170 2.57 3.79 -19.11
N VAL A 171 1.42 4.17 -18.61
CA VAL A 171 0.52 5.14 -19.23
C VAL A 171 0.25 6.28 -18.24
N VAL A 172 -0.11 7.45 -18.75
CA VAL A 172 -0.65 8.52 -17.94
C VAL A 172 -2.18 8.57 -18.14
N ALA A 173 -2.91 8.60 -17.02
CA ALA A 173 -4.34 8.89 -17.03
C ALA A 173 -4.53 10.41 -17.02
N LEU A 174 -5.28 10.91 -17.98
CA LEU A 174 -5.56 12.32 -18.24
C LEU A 174 -7.06 12.57 -18.25
N PRO A 175 -7.53 13.74 -17.83
CA PRO A 175 -8.91 14.13 -18.10
C PRO A 175 -9.20 14.07 -19.60
N ARG A 176 -10.41 13.68 -20.00
CA ARG A 176 -10.80 13.55 -21.41
C ARG A 176 -10.57 14.83 -22.24
N GLY A 177 -10.72 15.99 -21.61
CA GLY A 177 -10.49 17.30 -22.25
C GLY A 177 -9.04 17.76 -22.27
N HIS A 178 -8.10 16.97 -21.78
CA HIS A 178 -6.68 17.37 -21.75
C HIS A 178 -6.11 17.40 -23.18
N ARG A 179 -5.20 18.37 -23.46
CA ARG A 179 -4.58 18.55 -24.80
C ARG A 179 -3.89 17.29 -25.37
N LEU A 180 -3.46 16.40 -24.50
CA LEU A 180 -2.77 15.14 -24.88
C LEU A 180 -3.70 13.93 -24.93
N ALA A 181 -4.98 14.05 -24.54
CA ALA A 181 -5.90 12.92 -24.38
C ALA A 181 -6.18 12.14 -25.68
N GLY A 182 -5.99 12.76 -26.84
CA GLY A 182 -6.15 12.13 -28.16
C GLY A 182 -4.87 11.52 -28.76
N ARG A 183 -3.74 11.57 -28.03
CA ARG A 183 -2.46 11.05 -28.51
C ARG A 183 -2.37 9.54 -28.25
N THR A 184 -1.70 8.80 -29.12
CA THR A 184 -1.40 7.37 -28.93
C THR A 184 -0.23 7.16 -27.97
N SER A 185 0.74 8.08 -27.98
CA SER A 185 1.86 8.12 -27.05
C SER A 185 2.38 9.53 -26.88
N ILE A 186 3.07 9.75 -25.76
CA ILE A 186 3.75 10.99 -25.42
C ILE A 186 5.13 10.67 -24.83
N GLU A 187 5.99 11.68 -24.76
CA GLU A 187 7.20 11.68 -23.96
C GLU A 187 6.88 12.22 -22.56
N ILE A 188 7.66 11.81 -21.56
CA ILE A 188 7.44 12.21 -20.16
C ILE A 188 7.54 13.74 -19.97
N SER A 189 8.37 14.41 -20.73
CA SER A 189 8.53 15.86 -20.72
C SER A 189 7.26 16.62 -21.14
N GLU A 190 6.35 16.01 -21.90
CA GLU A 190 5.11 16.66 -22.35
C GLU A 190 4.09 16.88 -21.20
N ILE A 191 4.29 16.20 -20.05
CA ILE A 191 3.51 16.41 -18.83
C ILE A 191 4.29 17.15 -17.73
N ASP A 192 5.42 17.77 -18.07
CA ASP A 192 6.14 18.61 -17.13
C ASP A 192 5.26 19.78 -16.65
N GLY A 193 5.42 20.13 -15.40
CA GLY A 193 4.62 21.17 -14.75
C GLY A 193 3.17 20.79 -14.44
N THR A 194 2.66 19.63 -14.91
CA THR A 194 1.34 19.14 -14.48
C THR A 194 1.39 18.65 -13.04
N VAL A 195 0.28 18.80 -12.32
CA VAL A 195 0.13 18.26 -10.96
C VAL A 195 -0.08 16.75 -11.06
N GLN A 196 0.64 15.98 -10.25
CA GLN A 196 0.45 14.53 -10.14
C GLN A 196 -0.13 14.16 -8.78
N VAL A 197 -0.91 13.08 -8.75
CA VAL A 197 -1.36 12.52 -7.46
C VAL A 197 -0.17 12.10 -6.62
N SER A 198 -0.34 12.17 -5.30
CA SER A 198 0.61 11.67 -4.30
C SER A 198 -0.03 10.56 -3.48
N SER A 199 0.74 9.96 -2.58
CA SER A 199 0.23 9.04 -1.58
C SER A 199 1.07 9.12 -0.31
N ASP A 200 0.47 9.59 0.77
CA ASP A 200 1.14 9.70 2.06
C ASP A 200 1.33 8.34 2.76
N GLY A 201 0.55 7.34 2.35
CA GLY A 201 0.64 5.98 2.91
C GLY A 201 1.62 5.07 2.17
N ALA A 202 1.92 5.35 0.90
CA ALA A 202 2.86 4.54 0.12
C ALA A 202 4.32 4.92 0.41
N PRO A 203 5.29 4.01 0.22
CA PRO A 203 6.70 4.33 0.37
C PRO A 203 7.11 5.51 -0.54
N PRO A 204 7.84 6.52 -0.04
CA PRO A 204 8.21 7.69 -0.83
C PRO A 204 8.94 7.35 -2.13
N GLU A 205 9.81 6.34 -2.12
CA GLU A 205 10.54 5.89 -3.31
C GLU A 205 9.60 5.27 -4.36
N TRP A 206 8.53 4.60 -3.93
CA TRP A 206 7.48 4.09 -4.81
C TRP A 206 6.73 5.23 -5.49
N VAL A 207 6.34 6.26 -4.73
CA VAL A 207 5.67 7.45 -5.27
C VAL A 207 6.55 8.16 -6.28
N LYS A 208 7.83 8.40 -5.96
CA LYS A 208 8.80 9.04 -6.85
C LYS A 208 9.00 8.24 -8.14
N TRP A 209 9.18 6.94 -8.04
CA TRP A 209 9.40 6.10 -9.23
C TRP A 209 8.17 6.14 -10.16
N TRP A 210 6.96 5.96 -9.60
CA TRP A 210 5.74 6.03 -10.40
C TRP A 210 5.50 7.42 -11.01
N SER A 211 5.90 8.47 -10.32
CA SER A 211 5.81 9.85 -10.82
C SER A 211 6.95 10.23 -11.78
N VAL A 212 7.97 9.38 -11.93
CA VAL A 212 9.22 9.70 -12.65
C VAL A 212 9.88 10.95 -12.04
N ASP A 213 10.21 10.88 -10.75
CA ASP A 213 10.85 11.96 -10.00
C ASP A 213 12.23 11.49 -9.52
N PRO A 214 13.35 12.11 -9.99
CA PRO A 214 13.41 13.36 -10.78
C PRO A 214 13.04 13.18 -12.26
N ARG A 215 12.52 14.24 -12.87
CA ARG A 215 12.30 14.31 -14.31
C ARG A 215 13.63 14.36 -15.08
N PRO A 216 13.75 13.68 -16.22
CA PRO A 216 14.91 13.81 -17.09
C PRO A 216 15.16 15.25 -17.58
N SER A 217 14.09 16.03 -17.72
CA SER A 217 14.14 17.46 -18.09
C SER A 217 14.69 18.37 -16.99
N GLY A 218 14.79 17.89 -15.75
CA GLY A 218 15.13 18.70 -14.56
C GLY A 218 13.97 19.53 -14.00
N VAL A 219 12.79 19.50 -14.62
CA VAL A 219 11.59 20.18 -14.09
C VAL A 219 11.07 19.42 -12.87
N PRO A 220 10.89 20.09 -11.71
CA PRO A 220 10.41 19.40 -10.51
C PRO A 220 8.98 18.87 -10.68
N VAL A 221 8.73 17.66 -10.17
CA VAL A 221 7.39 17.09 -10.11
C VAL A 221 6.55 17.87 -9.09
N ARG A 222 5.36 18.27 -9.49
CA ARG A 222 4.39 18.95 -8.63
C ARG A 222 3.41 17.93 -8.09
N TYR A 223 3.50 17.63 -6.81
CA TYR A 223 2.55 16.75 -6.14
C TYR A 223 1.28 17.50 -5.70
N GLY A 224 0.15 16.84 -5.83
CA GLY A 224 -1.17 17.37 -5.52
C GLY A 224 -1.90 16.49 -4.49
N PRO A 225 -3.20 16.21 -4.71
CA PRO A 225 -3.97 15.42 -3.76
C PRO A 225 -3.34 14.07 -3.44
N SER A 226 -3.33 13.71 -2.15
CA SER A 226 -2.92 12.40 -1.66
C SER A 226 -4.07 11.40 -1.82
N VAL A 227 -3.75 10.22 -2.34
CA VAL A 227 -4.69 9.12 -2.58
C VAL A 227 -4.09 7.80 -2.12
N ARG A 228 -4.90 6.77 -1.92
CA ARG A 228 -4.47 5.45 -1.46
C ARG A 228 -4.75 4.34 -2.44
N THR A 229 -5.70 4.56 -3.35
CA THR A 229 -6.15 3.58 -4.33
C THR A 229 -6.20 4.20 -5.72
N MET A 230 -6.28 3.35 -6.75
CA MET A 230 -6.45 3.81 -8.13
C MET A 230 -7.82 4.45 -8.35
N ASP A 231 -8.86 3.97 -7.69
CA ASP A 231 -10.20 4.55 -7.79
C ASP A 231 -10.19 6.01 -7.33
N GLU A 232 -9.58 6.30 -6.16
CA GLU A 232 -9.39 7.67 -5.67
C GLU A 232 -8.57 8.52 -6.66
N ALA A 233 -7.49 7.94 -7.21
CA ALA A 233 -6.64 8.64 -8.18
C ALA A 233 -7.42 9.01 -9.44
N LEU A 234 -8.21 8.09 -9.99
CA LEU A 234 -8.99 8.33 -11.20
C LEU A 234 -10.10 9.35 -10.97
N GLU A 235 -10.70 9.42 -9.76
CA GLU A 235 -11.63 10.52 -9.43
C GLU A 235 -10.94 11.89 -9.41
N VAL A 236 -9.71 11.96 -8.87
CA VAL A 236 -8.92 13.20 -8.89
C VAL A 236 -8.59 13.61 -10.33
N VAL A 237 -8.23 12.64 -11.19
CA VAL A 237 -7.92 12.86 -12.60
C VAL A 237 -9.17 13.32 -13.36
N ALA A 238 -10.31 12.65 -13.22
CA ALA A 238 -11.56 13.00 -13.90
C ALA A 238 -11.98 14.44 -13.62
N ASN A 239 -11.75 14.91 -12.39
CA ASN A 239 -12.03 16.29 -11.99
C ASN A 239 -10.96 17.31 -12.45
N GLY A 240 -9.97 16.90 -13.25
CA GLY A 240 -8.93 17.79 -13.78
C GLY A 240 -7.94 18.34 -12.75
N ARG A 241 -7.87 17.76 -11.54
CA ARG A 241 -7.06 18.29 -10.44
C ARG A 241 -5.62 17.81 -10.46
N ALA A 242 -5.37 16.63 -11.06
CA ALA A 242 -4.05 16.06 -11.22
C ALA A 242 -4.06 15.01 -12.34
N VAL A 243 -2.90 14.46 -12.66
CA VAL A 243 -2.73 13.27 -13.52
C VAL A 243 -2.12 12.15 -12.69
N VAL A 244 -2.21 10.90 -13.15
CA VAL A 244 -1.54 9.76 -12.54
C VAL A 244 -0.85 8.92 -13.61
N ILE A 245 0.41 8.54 -13.35
CA ILE A 245 1.13 7.55 -14.16
C ILE A 245 0.85 6.18 -13.56
N THR A 246 0.45 5.23 -14.39
CA THR A 246 0.06 3.89 -13.96
C THR A 246 0.43 2.84 -15.00
N ALA A 247 0.12 1.59 -14.74
CA ALA A 247 0.36 0.47 -15.63
C ALA A 247 -0.66 0.44 -16.78
N ALA A 248 -0.26 -0.04 -17.94
CA ALA A 248 -1.12 -0.08 -19.13
C ALA A 248 -2.38 -0.94 -18.93
N THR A 249 -2.29 -2.03 -18.17
CA THR A 249 -3.44 -2.89 -17.84
C THR A 249 -4.56 -2.15 -17.13
N ILE A 250 -4.29 -1.02 -16.47
CA ILE A 250 -5.34 -0.21 -15.83
C ILE A 250 -6.35 0.30 -16.87
N ALA A 251 -5.88 0.68 -18.06
CA ALA A 251 -6.76 1.13 -19.15
C ALA A 251 -7.74 0.03 -19.63
N GLU A 252 -7.41 -1.24 -19.41
CA GLU A 252 -8.27 -2.38 -19.78
C GLU A 252 -9.40 -2.61 -18.74
N TYR A 253 -9.12 -2.31 -17.47
CA TYR A 253 -10.05 -2.54 -16.35
C TYR A 253 -10.92 -1.33 -16.02
N TYR A 254 -10.42 -0.13 -16.26
CA TYR A 254 -11.12 1.12 -15.95
C TYR A 254 -11.60 1.80 -17.22
N THR A 255 -12.69 1.29 -17.78
CA THR A 255 -13.34 1.92 -18.94
C THR A 255 -14.18 3.11 -18.48
N ARG A 256 -13.61 4.32 -18.60
CA ARG A 256 -14.27 5.59 -18.23
C ARG A 256 -14.30 6.53 -19.41
N SER A 257 -15.46 7.16 -19.63
CA SER A 257 -15.66 8.14 -20.73
C SER A 257 -15.01 9.51 -20.45
N ASP A 258 -14.72 9.80 -19.19
CA ASP A 258 -14.17 11.08 -18.70
C ASP A 258 -12.64 11.06 -18.56
N ILE A 259 -11.98 9.90 -18.76
CA ILE A 259 -10.53 9.71 -18.66
C ILE A 259 -9.99 9.15 -19.98
N SER A 260 -8.79 9.57 -20.34
CA SER A 260 -7.98 8.98 -21.41
C SER A 260 -6.67 8.46 -20.86
N PHE A 261 -6.28 7.26 -21.27
CA PHE A 261 -4.98 6.68 -20.94
C PHE A 261 -4.07 6.80 -22.15
N VAL A 262 -2.90 7.44 -21.98
CA VAL A 262 -1.96 7.70 -23.05
C VAL A 262 -0.61 7.08 -22.67
N ARG A 263 -0.02 6.29 -23.58
CA ARG A 263 1.27 5.63 -23.35
C ARG A 263 2.39 6.68 -23.19
N ILE A 264 3.32 6.43 -22.26
CA ILE A 264 4.57 7.18 -22.17
C ILE A 264 5.66 6.32 -22.80
N SER A 265 6.35 6.86 -23.82
CA SER A 265 7.23 6.07 -24.70
C SER A 265 8.69 5.98 -24.23
N ASP A 266 9.15 6.94 -23.43
CA ASP A 266 10.55 7.18 -23.06
C ASP A 266 10.88 6.90 -21.59
N ILE A 267 10.03 6.16 -20.88
CA ILE A 267 10.26 5.75 -19.50
C ILE A 267 10.32 4.23 -19.35
N GLU A 268 10.93 3.75 -18.27
CA GLU A 268 10.98 2.33 -17.95
C GLU A 268 9.59 1.70 -17.88
N GLN A 269 9.49 0.45 -18.29
CA GLN A 269 8.30 -0.37 -18.05
C GLN A 269 8.15 -0.69 -16.57
N CYS A 270 6.92 -0.91 -16.11
CA CYS A 270 6.66 -1.41 -14.77
C CYS A 270 6.59 -2.93 -14.76
N SER A 271 7.01 -3.54 -13.64
CA SER A 271 6.83 -4.96 -13.42
C SER A 271 5.53 -5.27 -12.68
N ILE A 272 5.09 -6.51 -12.83
CA ILE A 272 4.13 -7.18 -11.98
C ILE A 272 4.88 -8.28 -11.27
N ASP A 273 4.81 -8.33 -9.96
CA ASP A 273 5.48 -9.34 -9.18
C ASP A 273 4.47 -10.08 -8.30
N LEU A 274 4.71 -11.36 -8.07
CA LEU A 274 4.02 -12.15 -7.05
C LEU A 274 4.82 -12.05 -5.75
N CYS A 275 4.21 -11.52 -4.70
CA CYS A 275 4.75 -11.49 -3.35
C CYS A 275 4.22 -12.68 -2.56
N THR A 276 5.13 -13.47 -1.96
CA THR A 276 4.80 -14.59 -1.07
C THR A 276 5.70 -14.58 0.15
N ARG A 277 5.33 -15.29 1.22
CA ARG A 277 6.24 -15.49 2.35
C ARG A 277 7.39 -16.43 1.96
N GLU A 278 8.58 -16.11 2.43
CA GLU A 278 9.74 -16.99 2.29
C GLU A 278 9.48 -18.32 2.98
N GLY A 279 9.82 -19.42 2.32
CA GLY A 279 9.63 -20.77 2.87
C GLY A 279 8.16 -21.21 3.02
N ASP A 280 7.17 -20.46 2.46
CA ASP A 280 5.77 -20.89 2.50
C ASP A 280 5.58 -22.20 1.72
N SER A 281 5.36 -23.27 2.47
CA SER A 281 5.18 -24.65 1.96
C SER A 281 3.69 -25.03 1.79
N SER A 282 2.76 -24.09 1.91
CA SER A 282 1.34 -24.40 1.73
C SER A 282 1.06 -24.83 0.28
N PRO A 283 0.32 -25.93 0.06
CA PRO A 283 0.09 -26.46 -1.28
C PRO A 283 -0.52 -25.44 -2.25
N ALA A 284 -1.45 -24.60 -1.77
CA ALA A 284 -2.11 -23.60 -2.59
C ALA A 284 -1.17 -22.46 -3.03
N VAL A 285 -0.23 -22.02 -2.16
CA VAL A 285 0.78 -21.02 -2.54
C VAL A 285 1.79 -21.61 -3.53
N ILE A 286 2.21 -22.86 -3.31
CA ILE A 286 3.11 -23.56 -4.26
C ILE A 286 2.42 -23.70 -5.63
N GLU A 287 1.14 -24.07 -5.66
CA GLU A 287 0.36 -24.18 -6.88
C GLU A 287 0.26 -22.82 -7.61
N LEU A 288 -0.03 -21.75 -6.87
CA LEU A 288 -0.07 -20.39 -7.42
C LEU A 288 1.28 -19.98 -8.02
N ARG A 289 2.39 -20.19 -7.32
CA ARG A 289 3.73 -19.88 -7.83
C ARG A 289 4.04 -20.65 -9.12
N LYS A 290 3.72 -21.92 -9.19
CA LYS A 290 3.89 -22.73 -10.39
C LYS A 290 3.03 -22.24 -11.55
N ALA A 291 1.75 -21.92 -11.30
CA ALA A 291 0.85 -21.40 -12.31
C ALA A 291 1.35 -20.08 -12.90
N VAL A 292 1.79 -19.16 -12.03
CA VAL A 292 2.33 -17.87 -12.45
C VAL A 292 3.63 -18.03 -13.25
N SER A 293 4.56 -18.89 -12.78
CA SER A 293 5.83 -19.14 -13.47
C SER A 293 5.61 -19.77 -14.87
N ALA A 294 4.65 -20.68 -15.01
CA ALA A 294 4.32 -21.28 -16.29
C ALA A 294 3.76 -20.25 -17.29
N LEU A 295 2.87 -19.37 -16.84
CA LEU A 295 2.27 -18.32 -17.67
C LEU A 295 3.24 -17.17 -18.02
N GLY A 296 4.25 -16.94 -17.18
CA GLY A 296 5.29 -15.93 -17.40
C GLY A 296 6.39 -16.37 -18.36
N ALA A 297 6.63 -17.68 -18.49
CA ALA A 297 7.65 -18.25 -19.38
C ALA A 297 7.25 -18.22 -20.86
N ASP A 298 5.97 -18.07 -21.17
CA ASP A 298 5.43 -18.06 -22.54
C ASP A 298 5.38 -16.64 -23.17
N ARG A 299 5.99 -15.64 -22.51
CA ARG A 299 6.07 -14.24 -22.97
C ARG A 299 7.48 -13.72 -22.98
#